data_62e4e65dd53c78aecf37df3f9f7076fb
#
_entry.id   62e4e65dd53c78aecf37df3f9f7076fb
#
_cell.length_a   1.000
_cell.length_b   1.000
_cell.length_c   1.000
_cell.angle_alpha   90.00
_cell.angle_beta   90.00
_cell.angle_gamma   90.00
#
_symmetry.space_group_name_H-M   'P 1'
#
loop_
_entity.id
_entity.type
_entity.pdbx_description
1 polymer ?
#
loop_
_entity_poly.entity_id
_entity_poly.type
_entity_poly.pdbx_seq_one_letter_code
_entity_poly.pdbx_strand_id
1 'polypeptide(L)'
;MMAAGLGWVGRPVMVLLPESPDAAPDSPSPIAISRMPHLGWWLAGAAFAQVAILAATIPSHLLPAWILVCGVGTWLACIDWHTRVLPTRIVAPLFVAAALVVLLEAWIVADGRIFLRALVASALSFASFWCFWWIAERRRSGSFGFGDVRFAAPLGLVLGSLGPWAAPVGLYLGFVIGAVLGLAMKARGRQDGFAFGPAMLAGAVVGAVLSA
;
A
#
# COMPACT_ATOMS: atom_id res chain seq x y z
N MET A 1 -17.04 2.90 9.36
CA MET A 1 -16.54 3.62 10.57
C MET A 1 -15.11 3.24 10.95
N MET A 2 -14.70 1.96 11.01
CA MET A 2 -13.31 1.56 11.36
C MET A 2 -12.23 2.15 10.46
N ALA A 3 -12.39 2.11 9.12
CA ALA A 3 -11.39 2.67 8.18
C ALA A 3 -11.21 4.19 8.34
N ALA A 4 -12.29 4.92 8.64
CA ALA A 4 -12.22 6.35 8.93
C ALA A 4 -11.48 6.64 10.25
N GLY A 5 -11.68 5.78 11.27
CA GLY A 5 -10.95 5.87 12.54
C GLY A 5 -9.43 5.70 12.36
N LEU A 6 -8.98 4.77 11.52
CA LEU A 6 -7.55 4.58 11.22
C LEU A 6 -6.92 5.81 10.55
N GLY A 7 -7.69 6.56 9.76
CA GLY A 7 -7.24 7.84 9.20
C GLY A 7 -6.90 8.90 10.25
N TRP A 8 -7.59 8.90 11.41
CA TRP A 8 -7.33 9.82 12.52
C TRP A 8 -6.18 9.37 13.43
N VAL A 9 -6.08 8.06 13.67
CA VAL A 9 -5.04 7.47 14.54
C VAL A 9 -3.64 7.61 13.94
N GLY A 10 -3.51 7.71 12.61
CA GLY A 10 -2.22 7.86 11.94
C GLY A 10 -1.48 9.17 12.29
N ARG A 11 -2.19 10.25 12.65
CA ARG A 11 -1.57 11.54 13.00
C ARG A 11 -0.55 11.44 14.15
N PRO A 12 -0.88 10.90 15.33
CA PRO A 12 0.10 10.78 16.42
C PRO A 12 1.26 9.84 16.07
N VAL A 13 1.04 8.83 15.22
CA VAL A 13 2.10 7.92 14.77
C VAL A 13 3.11 8.64 13.88
N MET A 14 2.68 9.60 13.04
CA MET A 14 3.59 10.40 12.20
C MET A 14 4.55 11.25 13.02
N VAL A 15 4.12 11.75 14.19
CA VAL A 15 4.98 12.56 15.07
C VAL A 15 6.12 11.72 15.67
N LEU A 16 5.92 10.40 15.79
CA LEU A 16 6.90 9.47 16.35
C LEU A 16 7.86 8.91 15.28
N LEU A 17 7.64 9.22 13.99
CA LEU A 17 8.54 8.78 12.93
C LEU A 17 9.79 9.67 12.92
N PRO A 18 11.01 9.10 12.99
CA PRO A 18 12.22 9.86 12.76
C PRO A 18 12.27 10.37 11.33
N GLU A 19 12.88 11.50 11.11
CA GLU A 19 13.21 11.96 9.76
C GLU A 19 14.08 10.90 9.09
N SER A 20 13.67 10.48 7.89
CA SER A 20 14.42 9.48 7.15
C SER A 20 15.62 10.16 6.48
N PRO A 21 16.85 9.62 6.63
CA PRO A 21 18.01 10.13 5.91
C PRO A 21 17.87 10.02 4.38
N ASP A 22 16.96 9.13 3.92
CA ASP A 22 16.69 8.90 2.49
C ASP A 22 15.55 9.80 1.94
N ALA A 23 14.96 10.67 2.79
CA ALA A 23 13.94 11.61 2.35
C ALA A 23 14.52 12.67 1.40
N ALA A 24 13.74 13.09 0.41
CA ALA A 24 14.18 14.15 -0.49
C ALA A 24 14.50 15.43 0.30
N PRO A 25 15.57 16.20 -0.07
CA PRO A 25 16.05 17.36 0.71
C PRO A 25 14.96 18.39 1.00
N ASP A 26 14.02 18.58 0.08
CA ASP A 26 12.91 19.54 0.17
C ASP A 26 11.60 18.92 0.70
N SER A 27 11.64 17.67 1.18
CA SER A 27 10.44 17.01 1.67
C SER A 27 10.00 17.57 3.02
N PRO A 28 8.68 17.79 3.23
CA PRO A 28 8.19 18.24 4.52
C PRO A 28 8.43 17.15 5.57
N SER A 29 8.79 17.56 6.80
CA SER A 29 8.94 16.63 7.90
C SER A 29 7.61 15.90 8.20
N PRO A 30 7.64 14.68 8.75
CA PRO A 30 6.43 13.95 9.15
C PRO A 30 5.53 14.79 10.07
N ILE A 31 6.12 15.62 10.93
CA ILE A 31 5.41 16.55 11.81
C ILE A 31 4.67 17.62 10.99
N ALA A 32 5.31 18.18 9.97
CA ALA A 32 4.70 19.20 9.10
C ALA A 32 3.50 18.59 8.33
N ILE A 33 3.63 17.37 7.81
CA ILE A 33 2.55 16.65 7.15
C ILE A 33 1.38 16.43 8.13
N SER A 34 1.66 16.01 9.37
CA SER A 34 0.61 15.76 10.37
C SER A 34 -0.20 17.01 10.74
N ARG A 35 0.37 18.20 10.55
CA ARG A 35 -0.26 19.50 10.84
C ARG A 35 -1.07 20.07 9.68
N MET A 36 -1.07 19.43 8.50
CA MET A 36 -1.86 19.91 7.35
C MET A 36 -3.36 19.96 7.72
N PRO A 37 -4.06 21.07 7.43
CA PRO A 37 -5.47 21.20 7.74
C PRO A 37 -6.28 20.16 6.96
N HIS A 38 -7.28 19.60 7.64
CA HIS A 38 -8.20 18.60 7.05
C HIS A 38 -7.58 17.30 6.52
N LEU A 39 -6.25 17.08 6.63
CA LEU A 39 -5.58 15.88 6.14
C LEU A 39 -6.25 14.59 6.66
N GLY A 40 -6.54 14.52 7.95
CA GLY A 40 -7.19 13.35 8.56
C GLY A 40 -8.55 13.03 7.92
N TRP A 41 -9.35 14.04 7.58
CA TRP A 41 -10.64 13.87 6.90
C TRP A 41 -10.50 13.38 5.47
N TRP A 42 -9.54 13.93 4.71
CA TRP A 42 -9.26 13.48 3.35
C TRP A 42 -8.79 12.03 3.31
N LEU A 43 -7.88 11.66 4.19
CA LEU A 43 -7.38 10.29 4.27
C LEU A 43 -8.45 9.31 4.77
N ALA A 44 -9.26 9.72 5.75
CA ALA A 44 -10.39 8.94 6.22
C ALA A 44 -11.43 8.74 5.11
N GLY A 45 -11.75 9.78 4.34
CA GLY A 45 -12.64 9.72 3.20
C GLY A 45 -12.11 8.79 2.10
N ALA A 46 -10.82 8.90 1.77
CA ALA A 46 -10.18 8.03 0.78
C ALA A 46 -10.18 6.56 1.21
N ALA A 47 -9.80 6.26 2.46
CA ALA A 47 -9.83 4.91 2.99
C ALA A 47 -11.26 4.34 3.05
N PHE A 48 -12.24 5.18 3.44
CA PHE A 48 -13.63 4.78 3.46
C PHE A 48 -14.16 4.46 2.05
N ALA A 49 -13.86 5.30 1.07
CA ALA A 49 -14.27 5.07 -0.32
C ALA A 49 -13.71 3.75 -0.87
N GLN A 50 -12.43 3.45 -0.62
CA GLN A 50 -11.81 2.19 -1.01
C GLN A 50 -12.54 0.99 -0.39
N VAL A 51 -12.79 1.05 0.93
CA VAL A 51 -13.48 -0.03 1.65
C VAL A 51 -14.93 -0.16 1.21
N ALA A 52 -15.63 0.94 0.93
CA ALA A 52 -17.02 0.90 0.43
C ALA A 52 -17.11 0.22 -0.94
N ILE A 53 -16.17 0.51 -1.84
CA ILE A 53 -16.08 -0.16 -3.14
C ILE A 53 -15.81 -1.66 -2.96
N LEU A 54 -14.87 -2.02 -2.11
CA LEU A 54 -14.53 -3.41 -1.84
C LEU A 54 -15.69 -4.16 -1.17
N ALA A 55 -16.40 -3.53 -0.25
CA ALA A 55 -17.54 -4.15 0.43
C ALA A 55 -18.69 -4.50 -0.52
N ALA A 56 -18.77 -3.82 -1.66
CA ALA A 56 -19.76 -4.12 -2.69
C ALA A 56 -19.32 -5.24 -3.66
N THR A 57 -18.04 -5.62 -3.65
CA THR A 57 -17.48 -6.51 -4.68
C THR A 57 -16.88 -7.80 -4.11
N ILE A 58 -16.16 -7.74 -2.98
CA ILE A 58 -15.45 -8.88 -2.42
C ILE A 58 -16.27 -9.59 -1.32
N PRO A 59 -16.00 -10.88 -1.03
CA PRO A 59 -16.63 -11.61 0.08
C PRO A 59 -16.43 -10.89 1.41
N SER A 60 -17.52 -10.79 2.19
CA SER A 60 -17.52 -10.02 3.46
C SER A 60 -16.52 -10.52 4.50
N HIS A 61 -16.20 -11.81 4.51
CA HIS A 61 -15.22 -12.39 5.42
C HIS A 61 -13.78 -11.94 5.15
N LEU A 62 -13.47 -11.43 3.93
CA LEU A 62 -12.15 -10.90 3.58
C LEU A 62 -12.03 -9.38 3.82
N LEU A 63 -13.13 -8.71 4.16
CA LEU A 63 -13.14 -7.26 4.39
C LEU A 63 -12.25 -6.80 5.56
N PRO A 64 -12.12 -7.51 6.69
CA PRO A 64 -11.30 -7.03 7.81
C PRO A 64 -9.84 -6.78 7.42
N ALA A 65 -9.20 -7.68 6.67
CA ALA A 65 -7.83 -7.49 6.18
C ALA A 65 -7.74 -6.29 5.23
N TRP A 66 -8.72 -6.09 4.36
CA TRP A 66 -8.78 -4.94 3.45
C TRP A 66 -9.04 -3.62 4.17
N ILE A 67 -9.88 -3.60 5.22
CA ILE A 67 -10.08 -2.41 6.07
C ILE A 67 -8.74 -1.97 6.68
N LEU A 68 -7.97 -2.92 7.19
CA LEU A 68 -6.66 -2.65 7.77
C LEU A 68 -5.68 -2.09 6.72
N VAL A 69 -5.57 -2.78 5.57
CA VAL A 69 -4.62 -2.39 4.52
C VAL A 69 -5.03 -1.08 3.84
N CYS A 70 -6.30 -0.82 3.56
CA CYS A 70 -6.76 0.45 3.02
C CYS A 70 -6.57 1.60 4.03
N GLY A 71 -6.89 1.38 5.31
CA GLY A 71 -6.72 2.39 6.34
C GLY A 71 -5.26 2.82 6.51
N VAL A 72 -4.38 1.87 6.80
CA VAL A 72 -2.94 2.14 7.01
C VAL A 72 -2.24 2.45 5.68
N GLY A 73 -2.60 1.76 4.60
CA GLY A 73 -2.04 1.96 3.26
C GLY A 73 -2.31 3.37 2.72
N THR A 74 -3.47 3.96 3.00
CA THR A 74 -3.77 5.35 2.62
C THR A 74 -2.83 6.33 3.33
N TRP A 75 -2.49 6.09 4.61
CA TRP A 75 -1.47 6.87 5.30
C TRP A 75 -0.09 6.67 4.71
N LEU A 76 0.31 5.43 4.44
CA LEU A 76 1.59 5.13 3.78
C LEU A 76 1.69 5.80 2.41
N ALA A 77 0.61 5.76 1.62
CA ALA A 77 0.53 6.44 0.34
C ALA A 77 0.67 7.97 0.46
N CYS A 78 0.09 8.57 1.50
CA CYS A 78 0.25 9.99 1.80
C CYS A 78 1.69 10.34 2.21
N ILE A 79 2.30 9.54 3.07
CA ILE A 79 3.70 9.73 3.48
C ILE A 79 4.61 9.63 2.25
N ASP A 80 4.44 8.56 1.46
CA ASP A 80 5.23 8.33 0.25
C ASP A 80 5.08 9.47 -0.76
N TRP A 81 3.86 9.99 -0.94
CA TRP A 81 3.61 11.13 -1.83
C TRP A 81 4.41 12.39 -1.47
N HIS A 82 4.62 12.63 -0.18
CA HIS A 82 5.30 13.83 0.31
C HIS A 82 6.80 13.61 0.56
N THR A 83 7.19 12.43 0.99
CA THR A 83 8.57 12.14 1.43
C THR A 83 9.32 11.17 0.52
N ARG A 84 8.60 10.44 -0.35
CA ARG A 84 9.13 9.36 -1.20
C ARG A 84 9.78 8.23 -0.40
N VAL A 85 9.35 8.07 0.84
CA VAL A 85 9.85 7.04 1.73
C VAL A 85 8.69 6.29 2.37
N LEU A 86 8.72 4.97 2.29
CA LEU A 86 7.79 4.07 2.98
C LEU A 86 8.45 3.54 4.26
N PRO A 87 8.03 4.02 5.45
CA PRO A 87 8.68 3.68 6.71
C PRO A 87 8.43 2.22 7.09
N THR A 88 9.50 1.44 7.20
CA THR A 88 9.45 0.01 7.61
C THR A 88 8.75 -0.18 8.94
N ARG A 89 8.88 0.80 9.85
CA ARG A 89 8.23 0.77 11.18
C ARG A 89 6.70 0.72 11.11
N ILE A 90 6.11 1.09 9.98
CA ILE A 90 4.66 0.99 9.74
C ILE A 90 4.35 -0.19 8.83
N VAL A 91 5.14 -0.41 7.77
CA VAL A 91 4.89 -1.48 6.81
C VAL A 91 5.02 -2.87 7.44
N ALA A 92 6.03 -3.09 8.30
CA ALA A 92 6.24 -4.40 8.92
C ALA A 92 5.12 -4.80 9.90
N PRO A 93 4.68 -3.94 10.85
CA PRO A 93 3.51 -4.25 11.67
C PRO A 93 2.23 -4.41 10.85
N LEU A 94 2.03 -3.62 9.79
CA LEU A 94 0.89 -3.77 8.88
C LEU A 94 0.88 -5.17 8.26
N PHE A 95 2.02 -5.64 7.77
CA PHE A 95 2.14 -6.97 7.18
C PHE A 95 1.78 -8.07 8.19
N VAL A 96 2.34 -8.00 9.40
CA VAL A 96 2.07 -8.99 10.47
C VAL A 96 0.59 -8.96 10.85
N ALA A 97 0.01 -7.78 11.07
CA ALA A 97 -1.39 -7.64 11.44
C ALA A 97 -2.32 -8.16 10.31
N ALA A 98 -2.04 -7.81 9.05
CA ALA A 98 -2.79 -8.32 7.91
C ALA A 98 -2.70 -9.85 7.79
N ALA A 99 -1.51 -10.43 8.01
CA ALA A 99 -1.33 -11.88 7.97
C ALA A 99 -2.12 -12.59 9.09
N LEU A 100 -2.14 -12.04 10.30
CA LEU A 100 -2.94 -12.58 11.41
C LEU A 100 -4.44 -12.47 11.12
N VAL A 101 -4.89 -11.37 10.52
CA VAL A 101 -6.30 -11.20 10.15
C VAL A 101 -6.69 -12.21 9.06
N VAL A 102 -5.90 -12.35 7.98
CA VAL A 102 -6.17 -13.33 6.91
C VAL A 102 -6.12 -14.78 7.45
N LEU A 103 -5.23 -15.07 8.39
CA LEU A 103 -5.20 -16.37 9.06
C LEU A 103 -6.49 -16.63 9.85
N LEU A 104 -6.97 -15.64 10.60
CA LEU A 104 -8.22 -15.70 11.35
C LEU A 104 -9.43 -15.86 10.40
N GLU A 105 -9.46 -15.11 9.29
CA GLU A 105 -10.51 -15.22 8.26
C GLU A 105 -10.54 -16.63 7.68
N ALA A 106 -9.38 -17.18 7.30
CA ALA A 106 -9.26 -18.55 6.79
C ALA A 106 -9.71 -19.61 7.81
N TRP A 107 -9.43 -19.39 9.10
CA TRP A 107 -9.86 -20.26 10.18
C TRP A 107 -11.37 -20.20 10.40
N ILE A 108 -11.99 -19.02 10.38
CA ILE A 108 -13.43 -18.81 10.56
C ILE A 108 -14.25 -19.53 9.46
N VAL A 109 -13.78 -19.44 8.20
CA VAL A 109 -14.46 -20.09 7.06
C VAL A 109 -14.01 -21.54 6.83
N ALA A 110 -13.11 -22.06 7.68
CA ALA A 110 -12.53 -23.40 7.61
C ALA A 110 -11.86 -23.71 6.24
N ASP A 111 -11.29 -22.70 5.57
CA ASP A 111 -10.56 -22.86 4.30
C ASP A 111 -9.12 -22.36 4.43
N GLY A 112 -8.21 -23.25 4.81
CA GLY A 112 -6.79 -22.96 4.91
C GLY A 112 -6.12 -22.59 3.58
N ARG A 113 -6.76 -22.85 2.43
CA ARG A 113 -6.23 -22.46 1.10
C ARG A 113 -6.20 -20.95 0.93
N ILE A 114 -7.10 -20.22 1.59
CA ILE A 114 -7.12 -18.74 1.60
C ILE A 114 -5.79 -18.21 2.12
N PHE A 115 -5.38 -18.67 3.30
CA PHE A 115 -4.13 -18.23 3.93
C PHE A 115 -2.89 -18.68 3.14
N LEU A 116 -2.88 -19.93 2.64
CA LEU A 116 -1.76 -20.42 1.84
C LEU A 116 -1.59 -19.62 0.55
N ARG A 117 -2.67 -19.34 -0.18
CA ARG A 117 -2.64 -18.50 -1.39
C ARG A 117 -2.17 -17.09 -1.06
N ALA A 118 -2.65 -16.50 0.03
CA ALA A 118 -2.25 -15.19 0.50
C ALA A 118 -0.73 -15.13 0.77
N LEU A 119 -0.18 -16.11 1.47
CA LEU A 119 1.26 -16.19 1.74
C LEU A 119 2.10 -16.36 0.47
N VAL A 120 1.67 -17.25 -0.43
CA VAL A 120 2.37 -17.46 -1.71
C VAL A 120 2.34 -16.20 -2.55
N ALA A 121 1.17 -15.55 -2.68
CA ALA A 121 1.04 -14.30 -3.42
C ALA A 121 1.88 -13.16 -2.79
N SER A 122 1.91 -13.07 -1.46
CA SER A 122 2.76 -12.14 -0.73
C SER A 122 4.25 -12.35 -1.04
N ALA A 123 4.71 -13.60 -0.96
CA ALA A 123 6.10 -13.96 -1.22
C ALA A 123 6.50 -13.68 -2.68
N LEU A 124 5.63 -14.03 -3.63
CA LEU A 124 5.86 -13.75 -5.05
C LEU A 124 5.84 -12.25 -5.36
N SER A 125 4.95 -11.49 -4.73
CA SER A 125 4.90 -10.02 -4.86
C SER A 125 6.18 -9.39 -4.34
N PHE A 126 6.61 -9.77 -3.13
CA PHE A 126 7.86 -9.32 -2.55
C PHE A 126 9.05 -9.67 -3.46
N ALA A 127 9.15 -10.92 -3.90
CA ALA A 127 10.26 -11.38 -4.75
C ALA A 127 10.31 -10.66 -6.11
N SER A 128 9.15 -10.41 -6.73
CA SER A 128 9.07 -9.68 -8.00
C SER A 128 9.56 -8.24 -7.83
N PHE A 129 9.08 -7.53 -6.81
CA PHE A 129 9.52 -6.16 -6.53
C PHE A 129 10.98 -6.11 -6.07
N TRP A 130 11.44 -7.10 -5.31
CA TRP A 130 12.86 -7.22 -4.95
C TRP A 130 13.74 -7.40 -6.18
N CYS A 131 13.30 -8.20 -7.16
CA CYS A 131 14.00 -8.40 -8.42
C CYS A 131 14.08 -7.07 -9.22
N PHE A 132 12.99 -6.30 -9.31
CA PHE A 132 12.99 -4.97 -9.94
C PHE A 132 13.94 -4.01 -9.22
N TRP A 133 13.90 -3.96 -7.89
CA TRP A 133 14.81 -3.13 -7.10
C TRP A 133 16.27 -3.54 -7.34
N TRP A 134 16.58 -4.82 -7.30
CA TRP A 134 17.93 -5.32 -7.52
C TRP A 134 18.48 -5.00 -8.92
N ILE A 135 17.63 -5.08 -9.96
CA ILE A 135 18.00 -4.69 -11.33
C ILE A 135 18.24 -3.17 -11.40
N ALA A 136 17.37 -2.36 -10.78
CA ALA A 136 17.49 -0.91 -10.73
C ALA A 136 18.77 -0.48 -10.00
N GLU A 137 19.08 -1.11 -8.87
CA GLU A 137 20.29 -0.86 -8.08
C GLU A 137 21.56 -1.19 -8.87
N ARG A 138 21.59 -2.35 -9.55
CA ARG A 138 22.72 -2.72 -10.41
C ARG A 138 22.94 -1.78 -11.57
N ARG A 139 21.88 -1.20 -12.11
CA ARG A 139 21.96 -0.19 -13.18
C ARG A 139 22.23 1.22 -12.66
N ARG A 140 22.39 1.39 -11.34
CA ARG A 140 22.57 2.70 -10.67
C ARG A 140 21.50 3.72 -11.10
N SER A 141 20.28 3.26 -11.40
CA SER A 141 19.22 4.14 -11.88
C SER A 141 18.58 4.95 -10.75
N GLY A 142 18.70 4.51 -9.48
CA GLY A 142 18.09 5.15 -8.32
C GLY A 142 16.56 5.28 -8.39
N SER A 143 15.94 4.60 -9.38
CA SER A 143 14.55 4.83 -9.78
C SER A 143 13.54 4.00 -8.99
N PHE A 144 13.98 3.09 -8.12
CA PHE A 144 13.08 2.18 -7.40
C PHE A 144 13.43 2.09 -5.93
N GLY A 145 12.49 2.45 -5.05
CA GLY A 145 12.68 2.45 -3.60
C GLY A 145 12.54 1.05 -2.99
N PHE A 146 13.40 0.69 -2.03
CA PHE A 146 13.24 -0.56 -1.30
C PHE A 146 11.98 -0.58 -0.41
N GLY A 147 11.39 0.59 -0.16
CA GLY A 147 10.10 0.73 0.50
C GLY A 147 8.96 0.05 -0.27
N ASP A 148 8.97 0.18 -1.60
CA ASP A 148 7.96 -0.43 -2.49
C ASP A 148 8.03 -1.95 -2.44
N VAL A 149 9.24 -2.52 -2.36
CA VAL A 149 9.45 -3.96 -2.19
C VAL A 149 8.76 -4.47 -0.93
N ARG A 150 8.93 -3.75 0.18
CA ARG A 150 8.30 -4.11 1.46
C ARG A 150 6.79 -3.93 1.41
N PHE A 151 6.29 -2.88 0.77
CA PHE A 151 4.86 -2.61 0.67
C PHE A 151 4.14 -3.59 -0.27
N ALA A 152 4.83 -4.16 -1.25
CA ALA A 152 4.29 -5.20 -2.11
C ALA A 152 3.86 -6.46 -1.33
N ALA A 153 4.50 -6.78 -0.20
CA ALA A 153 4.17 -7.96 0.60
C ALA A 153 2.76 -7.90 1.22
N PRO A 154 2.36 -6.88 2.00
CA PRO A 154 0.99 -6.79 2.52
C PRO A 154 -0.07 -6.65 1.42
N LEU A 155 0.23 -5.96 0.30
CA LEU A 155 -0.70 -5.88 -0.83
C LEU A 155 -0.90 -7.24 -1.51
N GLY A 156 0.20 -7.96 -1.77
CA GLY A 156 0.16 -9.31 -2.32
C GLY A 156 -0.58 -10.29 -1.40
N LEU A 157 -0.48 -10.12 -0.08
CA LEU A 157 -1.17 -10.94 0.90
C LEU A 157 -2.70 -10.81 0.77
N VAL A 158 -3.23 -9.58 0.82
CA VAL A 158 -4.69 -9.36 0.74
C VAL A 158 -5.25 -9.64 -0.65
N LEU A 159 -4.50 -9.39 -1.72
CA LEU A 159 -4.88 -9.79 -3.06
C LEU A 159 -4.91 -11.32 -3.20
N GLY A 160 -3.89 -12.02 -2.70
CA GLY A 160 -3.81 -13.48 -2.77
C GLY A 160 -4.92 -14.20 -2.01
N SER A 161 -5.51 -13.58 -0.97
CA SER A 161 -6.67 -14.14 -0.29
C SER A 161 -7.90 -14.23 -1.19
N LEU A 162 -8.06 -13.29 -2.13
CA LEU A 162 -9.15 -13.30 -3.12
C LEU A 162 -9.00 -14.43 -4.16
N GLY A 163 -7.77 -14.64 -4.64
CA GLY A 163 -7.53 -15.66 -5.67
C GLY A 163 -6.13 -15.57 -6.28
N PRO A 164 -5.74 -16.55 -7.10
CA PRO A 164 -4.38 -16.63 -7.65
C PRO A 164 -4.05 -15.51 -8.65
N TRP A 165 -5.04 -14.94 -9.30
CA TRP A 165 -4.86 -13.89 -10.31
C TRP A 165 -4.96 -12.48 -9.75
N ALA A 166 -5.52 -12.29 -8.54
CA ALA A 166 -5.74 -10.98 -7.98
C ALA A 166 -4.43 -10.21 -7.74
N ALA A 167 -3.39 -10.88 -7.22
CA ALA A 167 -2.10 -10.25 -6.98
C ALA A 167 -1.37 -9.85 -8.29
N PRO A 168 -1.21 -10.73 -9.31
CA PRO A 168 -0.66 -10.32 -10.59
C PRO A 168 -1.42 -9.14 -11.23
N VAL A 169 -2.75 -9.18 -11.25
CA VAL A 169 -3.58 -8.12 -11.85
C VAL A 169 -3.44 -6.82 -11.07
N GLY A 170 -3.58 -6.86 -9.74
CA GLY A 170 -3.50 -5.66 -8.90
C GLY A 170 -2.13 -4.98 -8.97
N LEU A 171 -1.05 -5.75 -8.92
CA LEU A 171 0.31 -5.20 -9.03
C LEU A 171 0.60 -4.66 -10.43
N TYR A 172 0.18 -5.37 -11.47
CA TYR A 172 0.30 -4.88 -12.86
C TYR A 172 -0.43 -3.54 -13.04
N LEU A 173 -1.66 -3.42 -12.54
CA LEU A 173 -2.42 -2.17 -12.58
C LEU A 173 -1.72 -1.07 -11.77
N GLY A 174 -1.10 -1.40 -10.63
CA GLY A 174 -0.26 -0.47 -9.89
C GLY A 174 0.87 0.10 -10.73
N PHE A 175 1.55 -0.74 -11.53
CA PHE A 175 2.58 -0.29 -12.46
C PHE A 175 2.01 0.58 -13.57
N VAL A 176 0.87 0.21 -14.17
CA VAL A 176 0.22 1.00 -15.23
C VAL A 176 -0.19 2.38 -14.71
N ILE A 177 -0.86 2.44 -13.54
CA ILE A 177 -1.27 3.69 -12.90
C ILE A 177 -0.03 4.53 -12.57
N GLY A 178 1.01 3.92 -12.00
CA GLY A 178 2.27 4.58 -11.68
C GLY A 178 2.97 5.15 -12.92
N ALA A 179 3.02 4.39 -14.01
CA ALA A 179 3.60 4.83 -15.27
C ALA A 179 2.84 6.03 -15.86
N VAL A 180 1.51 5.97 -15.88
CA VAL A 180 0.66 7.07 -16.37
C VAL A 180 0.85 8.33 -15.53
N LEU A 181 0.81 8.20 -14.19
CA LEU A 181 1.00 9.34 -13.29
C LEU A 181 2.42 9.90 -13.39
N GLY A 182 3.45 9.06 -13.44
CA GLY A 182 4.85 9.49 -13.59
C GLY A 182 5.08 10.21 -14.92
N LEU A 183 4.52 9.70 -16.02
CA LEU A 183 4.60 10.35 -17.32
C LEU A 183 3.85 11.68 -17.35
N ALA A 184 2.67 11.75 -16.74
CA ALA A 184 1.90 12.99 -16.63
C ALA A 184 2.62 14.05 -15.80
N MET A 185 3.30 13.65 -14.71
CA MET A 185 4.13 14.57 -13.89
C MET A 185 5.34 15.08 -14.67
N LYS A 186 6.01 14.18 -15.39
CA LYS A 186 7.14 14.55 -16.26
C LYS A 186 6.71 15.51 -17.37
N ALA A 187 5.57 15.27 -18.02
CA ALA A 187 5.01 16.18 -19.04
C ALA A 187 4.68 17.57 -18.50
N ARG A 188 4.41 17.69 -17.17
CA ARG A 188 4.21 18.99 -16.49
C ARG A 188 5.50 19.65 -15.99
N GLY A 189 6.66 19.17 -16.42
CA GLY A 189 7.97 19.73 -16.07
C GLY A 189 8.50 19.31 -14.68
N ARG A 190 7.82 18.42 -13.97
CA ARG A 190 8.35 17.86 -12.72
C ARG A 190 9.43 16.82 -13.05
N GLN A 191 10.66 17.12 -12.64
CA GLN A 191 11.80 16.20 -12.81
C GLN A 191 12.11 15.40 -11.53
N ASP A 192 11.41 15.71 -10.47
CA ASP A 192 11.55 15.02 -9.19
C ASP A 192 11.00 13.59 -9.28
N GLY A 193 11.62 12.64 -8.57
CA GLY A 193 11.20 11.25 -8.52
C GLY A 193 9.71 11.09 -8.21
N PHE A 194 9.11 9.99 -8.60
CA PHE A 194 7.70 9.68 -8.44
C PHE A 194 7.46 8.80 -7.22
N ALA A 195 6.45 9.15 -6.39
CA ALA A 195 5.98 8.33 -5.28
C ALA A 195 5.13 7.17 -5.81
N PHE A 196 5.60 5.94 -5.65
CA PHE A 196 4.94 4.77 -6.24
C PHE A 196 3.87 4.13 -5.33
N GLY A 197 3.95 4.34 -4.01
CA GLY A 197 3.03 3.79 -3.02
C GLY A 197 1.54 4.04 -3.30
N PRO A 198 1.11 5.28 -3.64
CA PRO A 198 -0.27 5.56 -4.00
C PRO A 198 -0.77 4.75 -5.20
N ALA A 199 0.07 4.58 -6.23
CA ALA A 199 -0.27 3.81 -7.43
C ALA A 199 -0.39 2.32 -7.11
N MET A 200 0.48 1.78 -6.24
CA MET A 200 0.40 0.39 -5.77
C MET A 200 -0.91 0.12 -5.04
N LEU A 201 -1.29 1.00 -4.11
CA LEU A 201 -2.53 0.86 -3.35
C LEU A 201 -3.76 0.96 -4.27
N ALA A 202 -3.79 1.94 -5.18
CA ALA A 202 -4.87 2.08 -6.15
C ALA A 202 -4.98 0.85 -7.06
N GLY A 203 -3.85 0.36 -7.57
CA GLY A 203 -3.79 -0.86 -8.39
C GLY A 203 -4.28 -2.10 -7.63
N ALA A 204 -3.93 -2.22 -6.35
CA ALA A 204 -4.41 -3.31 -5.50
C ALA A 204 -5.95 -3.27 -5.33
N VAL A 205 -6.52 -2.09 -5.06
CA VAL A 205 -7.99 -1.93 -4.93
C VAL A 205 -8.70 -2.25 -6.25
N VAL A 206 -8.22 -1.70 -7.37
CA VAL A 206 -8.82 -1.98 -8.69
C VAL A 206 -8.66 -3.46 -9.05
N GLY A 207 -7.49 -4.05 -8.81
CA GLY A 207 -7.24 -5.47 -9.03
C GLY A 207 -8.13 -6.38 -8.20
N ALA A 208 -8.43 -6.01 -6.94
CA ALA A 208 -9.37 -6.71 -6.10
C ALA A 208 -10.78 -6.70 -6.69
N VAL A 209 -11.25 -5.51 -7.13
CA VAL A 209 -12.57 -5.36 -7.77
C VAL A 209 -12.70 -6.20 -9.06
N LEU A 210 -11.65 -6.24 -9.87
CA LEU A 210 -11.65 -7.00 -11.14
C LEU A 210 -11.49 -8.51 -10.96
N SER A 211 -11.08 -8.95 -9.77
CA SER A 211 -10.84 -10.37 -9.45
C SER A 211 -11.91 -10.96 -8.56
N ALA A 212 -12.88 -10.16 -8.11
CA ALA A 212 -14.05 -10.57 -7.35
C ALA A 212 -15.18 -11.02 -8.29
#